data_663f54daaca61b7b152d2536d6416ad1
#
_entry.id   663f54daaca61b7b152d2536d6416ad1
#
_cell.length_a   1.000
_cell.length_b   1.000
_cell.length_c   1.000
_cell.angle_alpha   90.00
_cell.angle_beta   90.00
_cell.angle_gamma   90.00
#
_symmetry.space_group_name_H-M   'P 1'
#
loop_
_entity.id
_entity.type
_entity.pdbx_description
1 polymer ?
#
loop_
_entity_poly.entity_id
_entity_poly.type
_entity_poly.pdbx_seq_one_letter_code
_entity_poly.pdbx_strand_id
1 'polypeptide(L)'
;MQCYVPSVQPSEQFVSLRGYRHRTLHWGPQSQPPIFLLHGFQDCVDTFQMLIDALPRSWRFIGLDWRGFGGSDWQNSPYWFPDYLADLDALLELMAPDSAVTLLGHSMGGNVANLYAGIRPERVARLISLEGFGLPRTPPEHAPERYAKWLEQLRTGPQPSRYDSVDLLATHLRQRNARLPEENAAFIAKAWMQRTENGLPRMHFDPFHRYVNPVLHRREEAEACWHRVEADTLLVLATESEYRRRLDHEGDVERMHRCFKHLSVEDMQGLGHMMHHEHPARVAEVIFRWWSLRSGQQ
;
A
#
# COMPACT_ATOMS: atom_id res chain seq x y z
N MET A 1 11.92 18.95 -14.85
CA MET A 1 12.30 17.51 -14.83
C MET A 1 11.49 16.75 -15.87
N GLN A 2 12.10 15.78 -16.57
CA GLN A 2 11.34 14.85 -17.41
C GLN A 2 10.48 13.98 -16.51
N CYS A 3 9.19 13.81 -16.86
CA CYS A 3 8.24 13.03 -16.07
C CYS A 3 8.00 11.69 -16.77
N TYR A 4 7.85 10.61 -16.01
CA TYR A 4 7.43 9.32 -16.52
C TYR A 4 6.12 9.47 -17.30
N VAL A 5 6.04 8.87 -18.47
CA VAL A 5 4.86 8.90 -19.34
C VAL A 5 4.19 7.53 -19.29
N PRO A 6 2.97 7.44 -18.72
CA PRO A 6 2.20 6.19 -18.71
C PRO A 6 1.95 5.64 -20.10
N SER A 7 2.16 4.37 -20.28
CA SER A 7 1.88 3.66 -21.55
C SER A 7 0.44 3.11 -21.62
N VAL A 8 -0.22 2.97 -20.45
CA VAL A 8 -1.67 2.68 -20.31
C VAL A 8 -2.29 3.73 -19.41
N GLN A 9 -3.33 4.39 -19.87
CA GLN A 9 -4.07 5.35 -19.05
C GLN A 9 -5.16 4.64 -18.24
N PRO A 10 -5.32 4.93 -16.93
CA PRO A 10 -6.45 4.43 -16.17
C PRO A 10 -7.74 5.17 -16.50
N SER A 11 -8.86 4.52 -16.27
CA SER A 11 -10.14 5.20 -16.06
C SER A 11 -10.36 5.44 -14.56
N GLU A 12 -10.83 6.63 -14.21
CA GLU A 12 -11.12 7.02 -12.85
C GLU A 12 -12.60 6.78 -12.53
N GLN A 13 -12.88 6.25 -11.35
CA GLN A 13 -14.23 6.11 -10.82
C GLN A 13 -14.26 6.47 -9.34
N PHE A 14 -15.43 6.83 -8.86
CA PHE A 14 -15.69 7.08 -7.44
C PHE A 14 -16.76 6.15 -6.94
N VAL A 15 -16.52 5.56 -5.76
CA VAL A 15 -17.45 4.66 -5.09
C VAL A 15 -17.70 5.13 -3.67
N SER A 16 -18.89 4.88 -3.16
CA SER A 16 -19.22 5.17 -1.76
C SER A 16 -18.98 3.91 -0.91
N LEU A 17 -18.01 3.96 -0.02
CA LEU A 17 -17.73 2.89 0.93
C LEU A 17 -17.91 3.43 2.34
N ARG A 18 -18.81 2.82 3.11
CA ARG A 18 -19.05 3.16 4.52
C ARG A 18 -19.29 4.67 4.78
N GLY A 19 -19.95 5.35 3.84
CA GLY A 19 -20.29 6.77 3.96
C GLY A 19 -19.22 7.76 3.47
N TYR A 20 -18.08 7.28 2.97
CA TYR A 20 -17.01 8.08 2.36
C TYR A 20 -16.93 7.80 0.87
N ARG A 21 -16.68 8.85 0.08
CA ARG A 21 -16.36 8.72 -1.34
C ARG A 21 -14.91 8.31 -1.49
N HIS A 22 -14.68 7.17 -2.15
CA HIS A 22 -13.35 6.67 -2.46
C HIS A 22 -13.09 6.75 -3.96
N ARG A 23 -11.87 7.16 -4.32
CA ARG A 23 -11.39 7.13 -5.69
C ARG A 23 -10.83 5.75 -6.01
N THR A 24 -11.19 5.23 -7.17
CA THR A 24 -10.59 4.03 -7.75
C THR A 24 -10.04 4.31 -9.14
N LEU A 25 -8.91 3.70 -9.48
CA LEU A 25 -8.35 3.71 -10.82
C LEU A 25 -8.38 2.31 -11.42
N HIS A 26 -8.77 2.23 -12.70
CA HIS A 26 -9.00 0.97 -13.38
C HIS A 26 -8.12 0.88 -14.64
N TRP A 27 -7.38 -0.23 -14.79
CA TRP A 27 -6.56 -0.53 -15.96
C TRP A 27 -6.90 -1.90 -16.52
N GLY A 28 -6.70 -2.05 -17.84
CA GLY A 28 -6.85 -3.31 -18.55
C GLY A 28 -8.30 -3.67 -18.90
N PRO A 29 -8.50 -4.86 -19.50
CA PRO A 29 -9.79 -5.28 -20.04
C PRO A 29 -10.77 -5.68 -18.94
N GLN A 30 -12.00 -5.16 -19.01
CA GLN A 30 -13.04 -5.44 -18.00
C GLN A 30 -13.49 -6.91 -17.96
N SER A 31 -13.23 -7.68 -19.02
CA SER A 31 -13.57 -9.10 -19.11
C SER A 31 -12.68 -10.00 -18.23
N GLN A 32 -11.57 -9.48 -17.72
CA GLN A 32 -10.67 -10.24 -16.86
C GLN A 32 -10.98 -10.03 -15.37
N PRO A 33 -10.76 -11.04 -14.52
CA PRO A 33 -10.86 -10.86 -13.07
C PRO A 33 -9.84 -9.82 -12.59
N PRO A 34 -10.26 -8.89 -11.72
CA PRO A 34 -9.38 -7.81 -11.28
C PRO A 34 -8.35 -8.25 -10.26
N ILE A 35 -7.16 -7.65 -10.33
CA ILE A 35 -6.18 -7.60 -9.26
C ILE A 35 -6.39 -6.27 -8.53
N PHE A 36 -6.69 -6.32 -7.24
CA PHE A 36 -6.89 -5.11 -6.44
C PHE A 36 -5.56 -4.57 -5.93
N LEU A 37 -5.29 -3.28 -6.17
CA LEU A 37 -4.06 -2.60 -5.79
C LEU A 37 -4.28 -1.73 -4.55
N LEU A 38 -3.44 -1.93 -3.54
CA LEU A 38 -3.55 -1.34 -2.21
C LEU A 38 -2.25 -0.61 -1.86
N HIS A 39 -2.27 0.72 -1.88
CA HIS A 39 -1.07 1.55 -1.72
C HIS A 39 -0.58 1.64 -0.27
N GLY A 40 0.66 2.08 -0.11
CA GLY A 40 1.33 2.30 1.17
C GLY A 40 0.88 3.57 1.90
N PHE A 41 1.41 3.76 3.11
CA PHE A 41 1.16 4.97 3.91
C PHE A 41 1.75 6.21 3.23
N GLN A 42 0.99 7.30 3.18
CA GLN A 42 1.33 8.56 2.51
C GLN A 42 1.60 8.43 1.00
N ASP A 43 1.00 7.44 0.38
CA ASP A 43 1.05 7.20 -1.06
C ASP A 43 -0.37 7.32 -1.68
N CYS A 44 -0.52 6.97 -2.94
CA CYS A 44 -1.79 6.90 -3.67
C CYS A 44 -1.72 5.84 -4.77
N VAL A 45 -2.88 5.50 -5.30
CA VAL A 45 -2.99 4.45 -6.30
C VAL A 45 -2.27 4.78 -7.62
N ASP A 46 -2.12 6.06 -7.95
CA ASP A 46 -1.43 6.51 -9.17
C ASP A 46 0.00 5.98 -9.27
N THR A 47 0.68 5.80 -8.14
CA THR A 47 2.09 5.41 -8.12
C THR A 47 2.36 3.95 -8.50
N PHE A 48 1.30 3.11 -8.56
CA PHE A 48 1.40 1.79 -9.17
C PHE A 48 1.54 1.82 -10.70
N GLN A 49 1.34 2.97 -11.34
CA GLN A 49 1.34 3.10 -12.79
C GLN A 49 2.58 2.48 -13.46
N MET A 50 3.76 2.75 -12.92
CA MET A 50 5.02 2.24 -13.49
C MET A 50 5.12 0.72 -13.38
N LEU A 51 4.61 0.13 -12.32
CA LEU A 51 4.52 -1.32 -12.15
C LEU A 51 3.50 -1.93 -13.11
N ILE A 52 2.34 -1.31 -13.26
CA ILE A 52 1.28 -1.75 -14.18
C ILE A 52 1.78 -1.74 -15.61
N ASP A 53 2.51 -0.70 -16.03
CA ASP A 53 3.07 -0.58 -17.36
C ASP A 53 4.12 -1.67 -17.69
N ALA A 54 4.73 -2.25 -16.66
CA ALA A 54 5.68 -3.35 -16.78
C ALA A 54 5.03 -4.75 -16.68
N LEU A 55 3.76 -4.84 -16.28
CA LEU A 55 2.99 -6.09 -16.18
C LEU A 55 2.22 -6.38 -17.48
N PRO A 56 1.70 -7.63 -17.67
CA PRO A 56 0.99 -7.99 -18.90
C PRO A 56 -0.24 -7.11 -19.15
N ARG A 57 -0.40 -6.61 -20.36
CA ARG A 57 -1.53 -5.79 -20.83
C ARG A 57 -2.89 -6.49 -20.76
N SER A 58 -2.88 -7.82 -20.71
CA SER A 58 -4.09 -8.64 -20.56
C SER A 58 -4.60 -8.68 -19.11
N TRP A 59 -3.83 -8.20 -18.15
CA TRP A 59 -4.26 -8.17 -16.76
C TRP A 59 -5.15 -6.96 -16.50
N ARG A 60 -6.11 -7.14 -15.60
CA ARG A 60 -7.00 -6.07 -15.14
C ARG A 60 -6.62 -5.68 -13.72
N PHE A 61 -6.54 -4.36 -13.48
CA PHE A 61 -6.26 -3.83 -12.16
C PHE A 61 -7.34 -2.86 -11.72
N ILE A 62 -7.66 -2.89 -10.43
CA ILE A 62 -8.50 -1.91 -9.75
C ILE A 62 -7.72 -1.44 -8.54
N GLY A 63 -7.30 -0.19 -8.54
CA GLY A 63 -6.58 0.40 -7.43
C GLY A 63 -7.49 1.30 -6.60
N LEU A 64 -7.34 1.26 -5.27
CA LEU A 64 -8.10 2.06 -4.32
C LEU A 64 -7.20 3.13 -3.71
N ASP A 65 -7.63 4.38 -3.73
CA ASP A 65 -7.12 5.36 -2.78
C ASP A 65 -7.81 5.14 -1.43
N TRP A 66 -7.01 4.83 -0.41
CA TRP A 66 -7.54 4.70 0.94
C TRP A 66 -8.18 6.01 1.42
N ARG A 67 -9.16 5.92 2.37
CA ARG A 67 -9.72 7.12 3.02
C ARG A 67 -8.62 8.06 3.48
N GLY A 68 -8.76 9.34 3.21
CA GLY A 68 -7.79 10.38 3.57
C GLY A 68 -6.53 10.43 2.72
N PHE A 69 -6.46 9.66 1.61
CA PHE A 69 -5.37 9.68 0.64
C PHE A 69 -5.89 9.89 -0.78
N GLY A 70 -5.01 10.35 -1.64
CA GLY A 70 -5.30 10.52 -3.06
C GLY A 70 -6.53 11.39 -3.31
N GLY A 71 -7.45 10.89 -4.13
CA GLY A 71 -8.73 11.55 -4.44
C GLY A 71 -9.88 11.13 -3.54
N SER A 72 -9.64 10.31 -2.50
CA SER A 72 -10.66 9.88 -1.55
C SER A 72 -10.95 10.93 -0.49
N ASP A 73 -12.16 10.88 0.09
CA ASP A 73 -12.59 11.82 1.11
C ASP A 73 -11.72 11.76 2.37
N TRP A 74 -11.54 12.92 2.99
CA TRP A 74 -10.89 13.09 4.28
C TRP A 74 -11.91 13.04 5.40
N GLN A 75 -11.59 12.34 6.50
CA GLN A 75 -12.50 12.31 7.65
C GLN A 75 -12.27 13.47 8.64
N ASN A 76 -11.17 14.23 8.48
CA ASN A 76 -10.82 15.38 9.35
C ASN A 76 -10.73 15.00 10.86
N SER A 77 -10.29 13.80 11.13
CA SER A 77 -10.06 13.26 12.48
C SER A 77 -8.99 12.17 12.41
N PRO A 78 -8.39 11.75 13.55
CA PRO A 78 -7.39 10.67 13.55
C PRO A 78 -7.91 9.38 12.91
N TYR A 79 -7.06 8.73 12.15
CA TYR A 79 -7.38 7.50 11.42
C TYR A 79 -7.10 6.27 12.27
N TRP A 80 -7.94 5.29 12.14
CA TRP A 80 -7.80 4.01 12.82
C TRP A 80 -7.57 2.88 11.82
N PHE A 81 -6.50 2.10 12.04
CA PHE A 81 -6.08 1.08 11.09
C PHE A 81 -7.17 0.07 10.69
N PRO A 82 -8.03 -0.42 11.60
CA PRO A 82 -9.14 -1.32 11.23
C PRO A 82 -10.14 -0.74 10.23
N ASP A 83 -10.23 0.59 10.07
CA ASP A 83 -11.08 1.18 9.05
C ASP A 83 -10.66 0.82 7.62
N TYR A 84 -9.36 0.63 7.37
CA TYR A 84 -8.86 0.18 6.05
C TYR A 84 -9.28 -1.26 5.74
N LEU A 85 -9.34 -2.13 6.74
CA LEU A 85 -9.86 -3.50 6.57
C LEU A 85 -11.34 -3.47 6.19
N ALA A 86 -12.13 -2.64 6.86
CA ALA A 86 -13.55 -2.51 6.60
C ALA A 86 -13.84 -1.81 5.26
N ASP A 87 -13.00 -0.87 4.82
CA ASP A 87 -13.11 -0.26 3.49
C ASP A 87 -12.76 -1.26 2.38
N LEU A 88 -11.74 -2.09 2.59
CA LEU A 88 -11.41 -3.18 1.66
C LEU A 88 -12.56 -4.18 1.56
N ASP A 89 -13.10 -4.63 2.68
CA ASP A 89 -14.24 -5.55 2.71
C ASP A 89 -15.43 -4.97 1.92
N ALA A 90 -15.80 -3.71 2.18
CA ALA A 90 -16.88 -3.03 1.45
C ALA A 90 -16.58 -2.85 -0.05
N LEU A 91 -15.33 -2.60 -0.44
CA LEU A 91 -14.93 -2.52 -1.84
C LEU A 91 -15.11 -3.88 -2.54
N LEU A 92 -14.65 -4.96 -1.91
CA LEU A 92 -14.74 -6.30 -2.48
C LEU A 92 -16.18 -6.80 -2.56
N GLU A 93 -17.02 -6.50 -1.57
CA GLU A 93 -18.47 -6.75 -1.65
C GLU A 93 -19.14 -5.99 -2.80
N LEU A 94 -18.70 -4.76 -3.09
CA LEU A 94 -19.25 -3.97 -4.19
C LEU A 94 -18.77 -4.45 -5.57
N MET A 95 -17.49 -4.82 -5.71
CA MET A 95 -16.87 -5.03 -7.02
C MET A 95 -16.64 -6.50 -7.39
N ALA A 96 -16.68 -7.42 -6.42
CA ALA A 96 -16.45 -8.84 -6.60
C ALA A 96 -17.19 -9.68 -5.53
N PRO A 97 -18.53 -9.54 -5.38
CA PRO A 97 -19.29 -10.12 -4.26
C PRO A 97 -19.15 -11.65 -4.18
N ASP A 98 -19.16 -12.33 -5.31
CA ASP A 98 -19.26 -13.78 -5.41
C ASP A 98 -17.91 -14.46 -5.74
N SER A 99 -16.80 -13.73 -5.65
CA SER A 99 -15.50 -14.24 -6.13
C SER A 99 -14.40 -14.06 -5.10
N ALA A 100 -13.53 -15.06 -4.99
CA ALA A 100 -12.23 -14.88 -4.39
C ALA A 100 -11.32 -14.07 -5.33
N VAL A 101 -10.65 -13.06 -4.78
CA VAL A 101 -9.89 -12.07 -5.56
C VAL A 101 -8.38 -12.23 -5.42
N THR A 102 -7.64 -11.53 -6.25
CA THR A 102 -6.20 -11.30 -6.05
C THR A 102 -5.99 -9.92 -5.45
N LEU A 103 -5.21 -9.87 -4.35
CA LEU A 103 -4.77 -8.63 -3.72
C LEU A 103 -3.28 -8.42 -4.00
N LEU A 104 -2.90 -7.20 -4.37
CA LEU A 104 -1.52 -6.73 -4.46
C LEU A 104 -1.39 -5.48 -3.61
N GLY A 105 -0.65 -5.57 -2.51
CA GLY A 105 -0.48 -4.46 -1.58
C GLY A 105 0.99 -4.10 -1.35
N HIS A 106 1.26 -2.80 -1.20
CA HIS A 106 2.56 -2.31 -0.78
C HIS A 106 2.52 -1.77 0.64
N SER A 107 3.50 -2.14 1.48
CA SER A 107 3.68 -1.60 2.83
C SER A 107 2.39 -1.67 3.67
N MET A 108 1.78 -0.52 4.03
CA MET A 108 0.48 -0.48 4.73
C MET A 108 -0.60 -1.27 3.98
N GLY A 109 -0.71 -1.09 2.66
CA GLY A 109 -1.65 -1.85 1.83
C GLY A 109 -1.37 -3.35 1.82
N GLY A 110 -0.10 -3.76 1.85
CA GLY A 110 0.32 -5.15 2.03
C GLY A 110 -0.07 -5.69 3.40
N ASN A 111 0.09 -4.90 4.47
CA ASN A 111 -0.33 -5.30 5.82
C ASN A 111 -1.85 -5.44 5.93
N VAL A 112 -2.62 -4.53 5.32
CA VAL A 112 -4.09 -4.65 5.24
C VAL A 112 -4.49 -5.91 4.48
N ALA A 113 -3.87 -6.18 3.31
CA ALA A 113 -4.13 -7.36 2.49
C ALA A 113 -3.83 -8.67 3.24
N ASN A 114 -2.68 -8.74 3.92
CA ASN A 114 -2.29 -9.91 4.70
C ASN A 114 -3.27 -10.21 5.84
N LEU A 115 -3.70 -9.18 6.56
CA LEU A 115 -4.70 -9.32 7.64
C LEU A 115 -6.05 -9.74 7.07
N TYR A 116 -6.51 -9.08 6.01
CA TYR A 116 -7.79 -9.38 5.36
C TYR A 116 -7.85 -10.83 4.86
N ALA A 117 -6.78 -11.30 4.21
CA ALA A 117 -6.69 -12.68 3.73
C ALA A 117 -6.79 -13.72 4.86
N GLY A 118 -6.35 -13.40 6.08
CA GLY A 118 -6.52 -14.27 7.24
C GLY A 118 -7.89 -14.14 7.93
N ILE A 119 -8.51 -12.96 7.85
CA ILE A 119 -9.85 -12.69 8.41
C ILE A 119 -10.94 -13.32 7.52
N ARG A 120 -10.76 -13.22 6.19
CA ARG A 120 -11.68 -13.70 5.15
C ARG A 120 -10.93 -14.62 4.15
N PRO A 121 -10.43 -15.79 4.56
CA PRO A 121 -9.62 -16.62 3.69
C PRO A 121 -10.36 -17.07 2.42
N GLU A 122 -11.66 -17.24 2.48
CA GLU A 122 -12.52 -17.57 1.35
C GLU A 122 -12.62 -16.49 0.28
N ARG A 123 -12.25 -15.24 0.63
CA ARG A 123 -12.34 -14.07 -0.26
C ARG A 123 -11.05 -13.79 -1.03
N VAL A 124 -9.94 -14.44 -0.69
CA VAL A 124 -8.63 -14.16 -1.30
C VAL A 124 -8.03 -15.43 -1.89
N ALA A 125 -7.94 -15.48 -3.22
CA ALA A 125 -7.34 -16.59 -3.94
C ALA A 125 -5.81 -16.46 -4.06
N ARG A 126 -5.32 -15.24 -4.26
CA ARG A 126 -3.89 -14.93 -4.38
C ARG A 126 -3.56 -13.64 -3.65
N LEU A 127 -2.40 -13.62 -3.01
CA LEU A 127 -1.91 -12.49 -2.23
C LEU A 127 -0.48 -12.13 -2.66
N ILE A 128 -0.28 -10.90 -3.11
CA ILE A 128 1.03 -10.35 -3.46
C ILE A 128 1.31 -9.20 -2.50
N SER A 129 2.30 -9.37 -1.66
CA SER A 129 2.65 -8.40 -0.60
C SER A 129 4.06 -7.87 -0.84
N LEU A 130 4.14 -6.60 -1.23
CA LEU A 130 5.40 -5.87 -1.39
C LEU A 130 5.72 -5.17 -0.06
N GLU A 131 6.72 -5.68 0.67
CA GLU A 131 7.13 -5.10 1.97
C GLU A 131 6.01 -5.01 3.03
N GLY A 132 4.98 -5.87 2.96
CA GLY A 132 3.89 -5.96 3.92
C GLY A 132 4.17 -7.01 5.00
N PHE A 133 5.21 -6.85 5.78
CA PHE A 133 5.68 -7.81 6.78
C PHE A 133 5.27 -7.45 8.22
N GLY A 134 4.31 -6.55 8.37
CA GLY A 134 3.84 -6.09 9.67
C GLY A 134 4.69 -4.96 10.27
N LEU A 135 4.42 -4.67 11.53
CA LEU A 135 5.14 -3.71 12.33
C LEU A 135 5.79 -4.44 13.53
N PRO A 136 6.84 -3.86 14.13
CA PRO A 136 7.41 -4.41 15.35
C PRO A 136 6.39 -4.36 16.51
N ARG A 137 6.47 -5.33 17.40
CA ARG A 137 5.71 -5.33 18.63
C ARG A 137 6.00 -4.06 19.43
N THR A 138 4.96 -3.43 19.96
CA THR A 138 5.14 -2.29 20.88
C THR A 138 4.99 -2.77 22.32
N PRO A 139 6.04 -2.64 23.15
CA PRO A 139 5.99 -3.02 24.56
C PRO A 139 4.91 -2.25 25.35
N PRO A 140 4.19 -2.89 26.30
CA PRO A 140 3.09 -2.26 27.04
C PRO A 140 3.49 -0.99 27.82
N GLU A 141 4.73 -0.91 28.27
CA GLU A 141 5.29 0.24 29.00
C GLU A 141 5.31 1.54 28.17
N HIS A 142 5.21 1.46 26.83
CA HIS A 142 5.10 2.63 25.96
C HIS A 142 3.70 3.24 25.91
N ALA A 143 2.68 2.57 26.48
CA ALA A 143 1.29 3.04 26.40
C ALA A 143 1.08 4.43 27.02
N PRO A 144 1.59 4.74 28.25
CA PRO A 144 1.36 6.05 28.86
C PRO A 144 1.90 7.21 28.03
N GLU A 145 3.14 7.09 27.52
CA GLU A 145 3.75 8.11 26.67
C GLU A 145 2.99 8.27 25.35
N ARG A 146 2.55 7.16 24.78
CA ARG A 146 1.82 7.13 23.50
C ARG A 146 0.45 7.81 23.63
N TYR A 147 -0.29 7.55 24.71
CA TYR A 147 -1.53 8.25 25.00
C TYR A 147 -1.29 9.74 25.27
N ALA A 148 -0.26 10.10 26.03
CA ALA A 148 0.07 11.50 26.29
C ALA A 148 0.36 12.26 24.99
N LYS A 149 1.15 11.68 24.09
CA LYS A 149 1.45 12.25 22.78
C LYS A 149 0.20 12.39 21.92
N TRP A 150 -0.68 11.40 21.90
CA TRP A 150 -1.93 11.47 21.16
C TRP A 150 -2.83 12.59 21.67
N LEU A 151 -3.00 12.73 22.98
CA LEU A 151 -3.78 13.81 23.60
C LEU A 151 -3.20 15.19 23.26
N GLU A 152 -1.88 15.32 23.24
CA GLU A 152 -1.21 16.57 22.85
C GLU A 152 -1.45 16.89 21.39
N GLN A 153 -1.35 15.92 20.49
CA GLN A 153 -1.65 16.10 19.07
C GLN A 153 -3.10 16.53 18.83
N LEU A 154 -4.06 16.04 19.62
CA LEU A 154 -5.46 16.48 19.54
C LEU A 154 -5.65 17.94 19.94
N ARG A 155 -4.85 18.46 20.87
CA ARG A 155 -4.90 19.87 21.31
C ARG A 155 -4.22 20.79 20.31
N THR A 156 -3.10 20.39 19.74
CA THR A 156 -2.29 21.22 18.83
C THR A 156 -2.83 21.22 17.41
N GLY A 157 -3.64 20.24 17.04
CA GLY A 157 -4.16 20.07 15.70
C GLY A 157 -3.11 19.51 14.70
N PRO A 158 -3.58 19.08 13.52
CA PRO A 158 -2.73 18.49 12.51
C PRO A 158 -1.83 19.53 11.84
N GLN A 159 -0.58 19.14 11.60
CA GLN A 159 0.41 19.99 10.91
C GLN A 159 0.56 19.52 9.45
N PRO A 160 0.05 20.27 8.45
CA PRO A 160 0.17 19.89 7.05
C PRO A 160 1.62 19.98 6.57
N SER A 161 2.03 19.02 5.77
CA SER A 161 3.26 19.17 4.97
C SER A 161 3.01 20.14 3.84
N ARG A 162 3.95 21.03 3.62
CA ARG A 162 3.91 21.99 2.54
C ARG A 162 5.17 21.85 1.68
N TYR A 163 4.97 21.78 0.39
CA TYR A 163 6.00 21.93 -0.62
C TYR A 163 5.54 23.03 -1.59
N ASP A 164 6.42 23.91 -1.96
CA ASP A 164 6.08 25.06 -2.81
C ASP A 164 5.90 24.67 -4.28
N SER A 165 6.47 23.54 -4.69
CA SER A 165 6.32 23.04 -6.05
C SER A 165 6.52 21.52 -6.15
N VAL A 166 6.02 20.94 -7.26
CA VAL A 166 6.22 19.54 -7.64
C VAL A 166 7.73 19.24 -7.80
N ASP A 167 8.49 20.15 -8.39
CA ASP A 167 9.93 19.95 -8.61
C ASP A 167 10.73 19.90 -7.30
N LEU A 168 10.36 20.75 -6.31
CA LEU A 168 10.96 20.68 -4.97
C LEU A 168 10.65 19.34 -4.28
N LEU A 169 9.41 18.87 -4.39
CA LEU A 169 9.05 17.56 -3.85
C LEU A 169 9.82 16.44 -4.56
N ALA A 170 9.89 16.44 -5.89
CA ALA A 170 10.63 15.45 -6.66
C ALA A 170 12.11 15.42 -6.28
N THR A 171 12.73 16.59 -6.12
CA THR A 171 14.12 16.72 -5.65
C THR A 171 14.29 16.12 -4.26
N HIS A 172 13.37 16.42 -3.33
CA HIS A 172 13.40 15.90 -1.98
C HIS A 172 13.24 14.37 -1.94
N LEU A 173 12.35 13.82 -2.76
CA LEU A 173 12.18 12.37 -2.89
C LEU A 173 13.49 11.67 -3.31
N ARG A 174 14.20 12.23 -4.28
CA ARG A 174 15.50 11.69 -4.72
C ARG A 174 16.61 11.85 -3.69
N GLN A 175 16.62 12.96 -2.95
CA GLN A 175 17.58 13.13 -1.84
C GLN A 175 17.40 12.08 -0.75
N ARG A 176 16.16 11.69 -0.46
CA ARG A 176 15.84 10.66 0.52
C ARG A 176 16.03 9.23 -0.02
N ASN A 177 15.89 9.06 -1.33
CA ASN A 177 16.04 7.78 -2.00
C ASN A 177 16.81 7.95 -3.31
N ALA A 178 18.14 7.79 -3.24
CA ALA A 178 19.04 7.93 -4.38
C ALA A 178 18.82 6.88 -5.48
N ARG A 179 18.10 5.79 -5.19
CA ARG A 179 17.74 4.74 -6.17
C ARG A 179 16.55 5.13 -7.04
N LEU A 180 15.80 6.16 -6.64
CA LEU A 180 14.60 6.60 -7.37
C LEU A 180 14.99 7.32 -8.66
N PRO A 181 14.59 6.82 -9.86
CA PRO A 181 14.82 7.50 -11.12
C PRO A 181 14.18 8.89 -11.15
N GLU A 182 14.79 9.83 -11.86
CA GLU A 182 14.31 11.21 -11.91
C GLU A 182 12.89 11.34 -12.48
N GLU A 183 12.61 10.62 -13.55
CA GLU A 183 11.30 10.61 -14.19
C GLU A 183 10.21 10.01 -13.28
N ASN A 184 10.54 8.97 -12.50
CA ASN A 184 9.64 8.38 -11.52
C ASN A 184 9.40 9.34 -10.35
N ALA A 185 10.43 10.02 -9.87
CA ALA A 185 10.30 11.01 -8.81
C ALA A 185 9.40 12.18 -9.22
N ALA A 186 9.52 12.67 -10.47
CA ALA A 186 8.66 13.71 -11.01
C ALA A 186 7.20 13.25 -11.12
N PHE A 187 6.96 12.02 -11.58
CA PHE A 187 5.63 11.42 -11.65
C PHE A 187 4.99 11.28 -10.27
N ILE A 188 5.70 10.71 -9.31
CA ILE A 188 5.25 10.52 -7.93
C ILE A 188 4.95 11.87 -7.27
N ALA A 189 5.85 12.85 -7.40
CA ALA A 189 5.64 14.18 -6.85
C ALA A 189 4.40 14.86 -7.42
N LYS A 190 4.12 14.68 -8.72
CA LYS A 190 2.90 15.17 -9.35
C LYS A 190 1.67 14.46 -8.81
N ALA A 191 1.73 13.13 -8.63
CA ALA A 191 0.64 12.33 -8.07
C ALA A 191 0.36 12.72 -6.61
N TRP A 192 1.40 13.03 -5.82
CA TRP A 192 1.27 13.37 -4.40
C TRP A 192 0.91 14.83 -4.12
N MET A 193 0.94 15.70 -5.14
CA MET A 193 0.59 17.11 -4.98
C MET A 193 -0.69 17.45 -5.72
N GLN A 194 -1.66 17.92 -4.97
CA GLN A 194 -2.89 18.51 -5.48
C GLN A 194 -2.80 20.03 -5.42
N ARG A 195 -3.66 20.72 -6.15
CA ARG A 195 -3.89 22.14 -5.97
C ARG A 195 -5.18 22.33 -5.16
N THR A 196 -5.10 23.16 -4.13
CA THR A 196 -6.28 23.62 -3.42
C THR A 196 -7.13 24.50 -4.33
N GLU A 197 -8.37 24.81 -3.94
CA GLU A 197 -9.24 25.74 -4.67
C GLU A 197 -8.57 27.11 -4.89
N ASN A 198 -7.73 27.55 -3.97
CA ASN A 198 -6.93 28.78 -4.08
C ASN A 198 -5.65 28.62 -4.91
N GLY A 199 -5.46 27.49 -5.59
CA GLY A 199 -4.30 27.21 -6.44
C GLY A 199 -2.99 26.88 -5.69
N LEU A 200 -3.01 26.84 -4.35
CA LEU A 200 -1.82 26.52 -3.56
C LEU A 200 -1.54 25.01 -3.58
N PRO A 201 -0.27 24.60 -3.67
CA PRO A 201 0.09 23.19 -3.63
C PRO A 201 -0.18 22.60 -2.24
N ARG A 202 -0.71 21.38 -2.22
CA ARG A 202 -1.04 20.64 -1.01
C ARG A 202 -0.70 19.15 -1.22
N MET A 203 -0.12 18.52 -0.21
CA MET A 203 -0.02 17.05 -0.22
C MET A 203 -1.43 16.44 -0.19
N HIS A 204 -1.65 15.39 -0.98
CA HIS A 204 -2.96 14.77 -1.13
C HIS A 204 -3.22 13.67 -0.07
N PHE A 205 -2.76 13.86 1.13
CA PHE A 205 -3.16 13.04 2.27
C PHE A 205 -3.56 13.93 3.45
N ASP A 206 -4.55 13.48 4.21
CA ASP A 206 -5.02 14.17 5.40
C ASP A 206 -3.91 14.20 6.46
N PRO A 207 -3.52 15.38 6.98
CA PRO A 207 -2.48 15.48 8.01
C PRO A 207 -2.79 14.71 9.29
N PHE A 208 -4.06 14.40 9.57
CA PHE A 208 -4.45 13.55 10.69
C PHE A 208 -3.87 12.12 10.64
N HIS A 209 -3.44 11.64 9.47
CA HIS A 209 -2.70 10.39 9.34
C HIS A 209 -1.38 10.37 10.13
N ARG A 210 -0.81 11.52 10.45
CA ARG A 210 0.44 11.63 11.22
C ARG A 210 0.25 11.54 12.71
N TYR A 211 -0.99 11.48 13.17
CA TYR A 211 -1.26 11.28 14.58
C TYR A 211 -0.80 9.89 15.00
N VAL A 212 -0.16 9.84 16.16
CA VAL A 212 0.20 8.54 16.73
C VAL A 212 -1.08 7.76 17.01
N ASN A 213 -1.10 6.48 16.61
CA ASN A 213 -2.19 5.62 17.03
C ASN A 213 -2.03 5.35 18.53
N PRO A 214 -3.01 5.70 19.39
CA PRO A 214 -2.90 5.49 20.83
C PRO A 214 -2.89 4.01 21.22
N VAL A 215 -3.49 3.13 20.39
CA VAL A 215 -3.48 1.69 20.61
C VAL A 215 -2.13 1.12 20.17
N LEU A 216 -1.52 0.35 21.06
CA LEU A 216 -0.24 -0.30 20.77
C LEU A 216 -0.41 -1.39 19.69
N HIS A 217 0.59 -1.51 18.83
CA HIS A 217 0.62 -2.62 17.87
C HIS A 217 0.98 -3.93 18.58
N ARG A 218 0.14 -4.93 18.39
CA ARG A 218 0.34 -6.30 18.87
C ARG A 218 0.59 -7.21 17.68
N ARG A 219 1.86 -7.56 17.50
CA ARG A 219 2.27 -8.41 16.38
C ARG A 219 1.62 -9.77 16.41
N GLU A 220 1.41 -10.31 17.58
CA GLU A 220 0.77 -11.61 17.80
C GLU A 220 -0.66 -11.68 17.24
N GLU A 221 -1.40 -10.56 17.27
CA GLU A 221 -2.73 -10.49 16.68
C GLU A 221 -2.64 -10.55 15.13
N ALA A 222 -1.64 -9.89 14.55
CA ALA A 222 -1.40 -9.95 13.11
C ALA A 222 -0.99 -11.38 12.68
N GLU A 223 -0.05 -12.01 13.41
CA GLU A 223 0.39 -13.37 13.14
C GLU A 223 -0.74 -14.40 13.28
N ALA A 224 -1.64 -14.22 14.26
CA ALA A 224 -2.83 -15.07 14.39
C ALA A 224 -3.77 -14.98 13.17
N CYS A 225 -3.87 -13.80 12.54
CA CYS A 225 -4.57 -13.66 11.27
C CYS A 225 -3.81 -14.35 10.13
N TRP A 226 -2.49 -14.13 10.02
CA TRP A 226 -1.67 -14.70 8.95
C TRP A 226 -1.67 -16.23 8.94
N HIS A 227 -1.74 -16.88 10.11
CA HIS A 227 -1.88 -18.35 10.22
C HIS A 227 -3.15 -18.91 9.56
N ARG A 228 -4.13 -18.07 9.30
CA ARG A 228 -5.39 -18.45 8.66
C ARG A 228 -5.41 -18.18 7.16
N VAL A 229 -4.36 -17.59 6.60
CA VAL A 229 -4.26 -17.33 5.16
C VAL A 229 -4.18 -18.63 4.39
N GLU A 230 -5.16 -18.86 3.52
CA GLU A 230 -5.23 -20.01 2.61
C GLU A 230 -4.74 -19.66 1.19
N ALA A 231 -4.64 -18.36 0.88
CA ALA A 231 -4.23 -17.89 -0.43
C ALA A 231 -2.78 -18.26 -0.76
N ASP A 232 -2.52 -18.58 -2.03
CA ASP A 232 -1.16 -18.57 -2.55
C ASP A 232 -0.56 -17.18 -2.35
N THR A 233 0.53 -17.10 -1.59
CA THR A 233 1.12 -15.83 -1.16
C THR A 233 2.52 -15.63 -1.72
N LEU A 234 2.75 -14.48 -2.34
CA LEU A 234 4.07 -13.95 -2.69
C LEU A 234 4.41 -12.78 -1.76
N LEU A 235 5.45 -12.92 -0.97
CA LEU A 235 6.04 -11.83 -0.20
C LEU A 235 7.33 -11.37 -0.88
N VAL A 236 7.36 -10.12 -1.34
CA VAL A 236 8.54 -9.51 -1.94
C VAL A 236 9.18 -8.57 -0.94
N LEU A 237 10.43 -8.81 -0.63
CA LEU A 237 11.20 -8.08 0.36
C LEU A 237 12.36 -7.34 -0.30
N ALA A 238 12.76 -6.20 0.24
CA ALA A 238 13.89 -5.42 -0.24
C ALA A 238 15.09 -5.55 0.71
N THR A 239 16.28 -5.82 0.18
CA THR A 239 17.48 -6.01 1.02
C THR A 239 17.96 -4.71 1.67
N GLU A 240 17.67 -3.56 1.04
CA GLU A 240 18.02 -2.23 1.55
C GLU A 240 16.87 -1.54 2.30
N SER A 241 15.82 -2.28 2.67
CA SER A 241 14.68 -1.75 3.42
C SER A 241 15.05 -1.41 4.87
N GLU A 242 14.94 -0.13 5.21
CA GLU A 242 15.12 0.31 6.60
C GLU A 242 13.99 -0.19 7.51
N TYR A 243 12.79 -0.38 6.96
CA TYR A 243 11.64 -0.88 7.71
C TYR A 243 11.85 -2.34 8.10
N ARG A 244 12.36 -3.18 7.17
CA ARG A 244 12.68 -4.58 7.47
C ARG A 244 13.76 -4.67 8.56
N ARG A 245 14.80 -3.84 8.48
CA ARG A 245 15.86 -3.80 9.51
C ARG A 245 15.35 -3.44 10.90
N ARG A 246 14.29 -2.64 11.01
CA ARG A 246 13.67 -2.27 12.31
C ARG A 246 12.88 -3.39 12.95
N LEU A 247 12.54 -4.44 12.21
CA LEU A 247 11.83 -5.60 12.74
C LEU A 247 12.76 -6.61 13.43
N ASP A 248 14.09 -6.50 13.17
CA ASP A 248 15.09 -7.45 13.68
C ASP A 248 14.62 -8.90 13.41
N HIS A 249 14.70 -9.77 14.39
CA HIS A 249 14.24 -11.17 14.31
C HIS A 249 12.74 -11.33 14.00
N GLU A 250 11.91 -10.32 14.24
CA GLU A 250 10.49 -10.34 13.86
C GLU A 250 10.28 -10.23 12.34
N GLY A 251 11.28 -9.74 11.61
CA GLY A 251 11.30 -9.68 10.14
C GLY A 251 11.92 -10.91 9.46
N ASP A 252 12.27 -11.94 10.22
CA ASP A 252 12.88 -13.14 9.69
C ASP A 252 11.97 -13.90 8.73
N VAL A 253 12.52 -14.31 7.59
CA VAL A 253 11.82 -15.08 6.55
C VAL A 253 11.30 -16.41 7.11
N GLU A 254 12.06 -17.09 7.97
CA GLU A 254 11.61 -18.32 8.64
C GLU A 254 10.37 -18.09 9.52
N ARG A 255 10.30 -16.94 10.21
CA ARG A 255 9.11 -16.58 11.00
C ARG A 255 7.91 -16.36 10.08
N MET A 256 8.10 -15.70 8.93
CA MET A 256 7.03 -15.52 7.94
C MET A 256 6.55 -16.87 7.38
N HIS A 257 7.45 -17.80 7.06
CA HIS A 257 7.09 -19.15 6.62
C HIS A 257 6.28 -19.92 7.67
N ARG A 258 6.48 -19.66 8.96
CA ARG A 258 5.63 -20.26 10.01
C ARG A 258 4.23 -19.64 10.07
N CYS A 259 4.07 -18.40 9.62
CA CYS A 259 2.79 -17.69 9.67
C CYS A 259 1.88 -17.99 8.47
N PHE A 260 2.44 -18.24 7.28
CA PHE A 260 1.67 -18.42 6.05
C PHE A 260 1.80 -19.86 5.55
N LYS A 261 0.69 -20.49 5.15
CA LYS A 261 0.69 -21.88 4.67
C LYS A 261 1.36 -22.05 3.29
N HIS A 262 1.07 -21.14 2.37
CA HIS A 262 1.50 -21.22 0.97
C HIS A 262 2.34 -19.98 0.61
N LEU A 263 3.51 -19.81 1.27
CA LEU A 263 4.37 -18.66 1.12
C LEU A 263 5.50 -18.91 0.13
N SER A 264 5.65 -17.99 -0.82
CA SER A 264 6.88 -17.77 -1.58
C SER A 264 7.48 -16.44 -1.15
N VAL A 265 8.78 -16.40 -0.93
CA VAL A 265 9.51 -15.17 -0.57
C VAL A 265 10.54 -14.88 -1.65
N GLU A 266 10.61 -13.63 -2.08
CA GLU A 266 11.59 -13.13 -3.04
C GLU A 266 12.30 -11.90 -2.46
N ASP A 267 13.63 -11.95 -2.38
CA ASP A 267 14.46 -10.84 -1.93
C ASP A 267 14.96 -10.00 -3.12
N MET A 268 14.55 -8.74 -3.18
CA MET A 268 14.97 -7.79 -4.20
C MET A 268 16.30 -7.15 -3.83
N GLN A 269 17.38 -7.71 -4.37
CA GLN A 269 18.75 -7.26 -4.10
C GLN A 269 18.96 -5.81 -4.53
N GLY A 270 19.51 -4.99 -3.62
CA GLY A 270 19.87 -3.59 -3.86
C GLY A 270 18.70 -2.61 -3.91
N LEU A 271 17.45 -3.06 -3.68
CA LEU A 271 16.27 -2.20 -3.64
C LEU A 271 15.87 -1.88 -2.20
N GLY A 272 15.23 -0.72 -2.05
CA GLY A 272 14.66 -0.25 -0.78
C GLY A 272 13.17 -0.51 -0.65
N HIS A 273 12.59 0.05 0.41
CA HIS A 273 11.16 -0.10 0.73
C HIS A 273 10.22 0.26 -0.42
N MET A 274 10.59 1.25 -1.23
CA MET A 274 9.78 1.72 -2.37
C MET A 274 10.17 1.02 -3.68
N MET A 275 10.43 -0.28 -3.65
CA MET A 275 10.98 -1.06 -4.76
C MET A 275 10.20 -0.91 -6.08
N HIS A 276 8.87 -0.79 -6.01
CA HIS A 276 8.00 -0.61 -7.19
C HIS A 276 8.10 0.79 -7.80
N HIS A 277 8.63 1.76 -7.05
CA HIS A 277 9.01 3.08 -7.54
C HIS A 277 10.45 3.11 -8.06
N GLU A 278 11.35 2.36 -7.41
CA GLU A 278 12.78 2.34 -7.71
C GLU A 278 13.08 1.54 -8.98
N HIS A 279 12.48 0.36 -9.10
CA HIS A 279 12.72 -0.54 -10.24
C HIS A 279 11.49 -1.38 -10.60
N PRO A 280 10.42 -0.75 -11.14
CA PRO A 280 9.13 -1.40 -11.40
C PRO A 280 9.23 -2.64 -12.29
N ALA A 281 10.11 -2.61 -13.31
CA ALA A 281 10.30 -3.74 -14.22
C ALA A 281 10.80 -5.01 -13.52
N ARG A 282 11.75 -4.90 -12.58
CA ARG A 282 12.23 -6.06 -11.81
C ARG A 282 11.15 -6.62 -10.88
N VAL A 283 10.36 -5.74 -10.27
CA VAL A 283 9.23 -6.17 -9.42
C VAL A 283 8.18 -6.88 -10.28
N ALA A 284 7.86 -6.34 -11.46
CA ALA A 284 6.94 -6.96 -12.41
C ALA A 284 7.41 -8.35 -12.86
N GLU A 285 8.71 -8.52 -13.15
CA GLU A 285 9.29 -9.80 -13.54
C GLU A 285 9.10 -10.87 -12.45
N VAL A 286 9.35 -10.52 -11.18
CA VAL A 286 9.16 -11.41 -10.03
C VAL A 286 7.68 -11.80 -9.90
N ILE A 287 6.77 -10.82 -9.97
CA ILE A 287 5.33 -11.07 -9.90
C ILE A 287 4.88 -11.98 -11.04
N PHE A 288 5.29 -11.68 -12.27
CA PHE A 288 4.89 -12.44 -13.47
C PHE A 288 5.43 -13.88 -13.44
N ARG A 289 6.70 -14.08 -13.06
CA ARG A 289 7.30 -15.40 -12.88
C ARG A 289 6.53 -16.24 -11.86
N TRP A 290 6.27 -15.67 -10.68
CA TRP A 290 5.50 -16.34 -9.62
C TRP A 290 4.09 -16.70 -10.07
N TRP A 291 3.42 -15.79 -10.77
CA TRP A 291 2.06 -15.97 -11.31
C TRP A 291 2.00 -17.11 -12.33
N SER A 292 2.94 -17.12 -13.29
CA SER A 292 2.97 -18.10 -14.38
C SER A 292 3.18 -19.53 -13.89
N LEU A 293 4.01 -19.73 -12.86
CA LEU A 293 4.23 -21.04 -12.25
C LEU A 293 2.96 -21.63 -11.62
N ARG A 294 2.01 -20.79 -11.21
CA ARG A 294 0.76 -21.21 -10.56
C ARG A 294 -0.44 -21.28 -11.49
N SER A 295 -0.38 -20.60 -12.62
CA SER A 295 -1.44 -20.66 -13.64
C SER A 295 -1.33 -21.90 -14.52
N GLY A 296 -0.19 -22.56 -14.58
CA GLY A 296 0.02 -23.83 -15.32
C GLY A 296 -0.33 -25.11 -14.53
N GLN A 297 -0.83 -24.96 -13.29
CA GLN A 297 -1.21 -26.09 -12.41
C GLN A 297 -2.73 -26.27 -12.26
N GLN A 298 -3.54 -25.55 -13.05
CA GLN A 298 -5.00 -25.66 -13.08
C GLN A 298 -5.50 -26.44 -14.27
#